data_aace39297ce2c3ceb4f52824caa06ee2
#
_entry.id   aace39297ce2c3ceb4f52824caa06ee2
#
_cell.length_a   1.000
_cell.length_b   1.000
_cell.length_c   1.000
_cell.angle_alpha   90.00
_cell.angle_beta   90.00
_cell.angle_gamma   90.00
#
_symmetry.space_group_name_H-M   'P 1'
#
loop_
_entity.id
_entity.type
_entity.pdbx_description
1 polymer ?
#
loop_
_entity_poly.entity_id
_entity_poly.type
_entity_poly.pdbx_seq_one_letter_code
_entity_poly.pdbx_strand_id
1 'polypeptide(L)'
;SSIGSYEYVINTKSYSAENLPGYEKEAYVLNPRNLLSSVRFELASYMPKNGTPQYFSTTWEKIGRDLMDSESFGRQLNGNSFLDDKVKEIIAGKTDELEKTTAIFDFVKTNYKWNNYSGKSTDSGIRKTYNEKTGNAADINLMLVSMLEKAGLKANPVVLSTVQNGMLNYVFPSMA
;
A
#
# COMPACT_ATOMS: atom_id res chain seq x y z
N SER A 1 11.13 -17.58 -38.88
CA SER A 1 10.56 -16.60 -37.92
C SER A 1 10.95 -15.20 -38.39
N SER A 2 10.01 -14.46 -39.00
CA SER A 2 10.25 -13.05 -39.36
C SER A 2 10.23 -12.20 -38.10
N ILE A 3 11.36 -11.62 -37.76
CA ILE A 3 11.44 -10.58 -36.74
C ILE A 3 10.82 -9.33 -37.37
N GLY A 4 9.64 -8.97 -36.93
CA GLY A 4 8.96 -7.79 -37.43
C GLY A 4 9.76 -6.54 -37.03
N SER A 5 10.01 -5.63 -37.99
CA SER A 5 10.56 -4.31 -37.71
C SER A 5 9.48 -3.42 -37.09
N TYR A 6 9.87 -2.63 -36.08
CA TYR A 6 8.98 -1.64 -35.46
C TYR A 6 9.53 -0.25 -35.78
N GLU A 7 8.65 0.58 -36.32
CA GLU A 7 8.92 2.01 -36.42
C GLU A 7 8.33 2.71 -35.19
N TYR A 8 9.11 3.59 -34.55
CA TYR A 8 8.66 4.41 -33.43
C TYR A 8 9.18 5.83 -33.58
N VAL A 9 8.42 6.76 -33.05
CA VAL A 9 8.81 8.18 -33.03
C VAL A 9 9.31 8.51 -31.63
N ILE A 10 10.51 9.05 -31.54
CA ILE A 10 11.07 9.58 -30.28
C ILE A 10 10.83 11.08 -30.27
N ASN A 11 10.07 11.53 -29.28
CA ASN A 11 9.94 12.95 -28.96
C ASN A 11 10.80 13.26 -27.73
N THR A 12 11.80 14.11 -27.92
CA THR A 12 12.67 14.56 -26.82
C THR A 12 12.21 15.91 -26.32
N LYS A 13 12.01 16.02 -25.00
CA LYS A 13 11.77 17.27 -24.29
C LYS A 13 12.90 17.49 -23.31
N SER A 14 13.49 18.68 -23.33
CA SER A 14 14.53 19.08 -22.40
C SER A 14 13.97 20.07 -21.40
N TYR A 15 14.33 19.92 -20.15
CA TYR A 15 13.95 20.79 -19.06
C TYR A 15 15.23 21.32 -18.41
N SER A 16 15.31 22.61 -18.15
CA SER A 16 16.41 23.23 -17.42
C SER A 16 15.87 24.14 -16.32
N ALA A 17 16.60 24.26 -15.25
CA ALA A 17 16.32 25.21 -14.19
C ALA A 17 17.65 25.84 -13.73
N GLU A 18 17.61 27.15 -13.48
CA GLU A 18 18.76 27.93 -13.05
C GLU A 18 18.51 28.50 -11.66
N ASN A 19 19.59 28.88 -10.96
CA ASN A 19 19.53 29.50 -9.64
C ASN A 19 18.72 28.71 -8.59
N LEU A 20 18.78 27.38 -8.67
CA LEU A 20 18.16 26.55 -7.63
C LEU A 20 18.91 26.75 -6.32
N PRO A 21 18.18 26.95 -5.19
CA PRO A 21 18.80 27.04 -3.88
C PRO A 21 19.51 25.73 -3.54
N GLY A 22 20.74 25.82 -3.03
CA GLY A 22 21.46 24.67 -2.50
C GLY A 22 20.74 24.10 -1.28
N TYR A 23 20.81 22.80 -1.11
CA TYR A 23 20.31 22.16 0.11
C TYR A 23 21.35 22.32 1.24
N GLU A 24 20.94 22.94 2.31
CA GLU A 24 21.67 22.92 3.57
C GLU A 24 21.02 21.94 4.53
N LYS A 25 21.87 21.13 5.19
CA LYS A 25 21.38 20.13 6.14
C LYS A 25 20.82 20.83 7.38
N GLU A 26 19.51 20.75 7.54
CA GLU A 26 18.82 21.30 8.72
C GLU A 26 18.55 20.22 9.77
N ALA A 27 18.56 20.61 11.04
CA ALA A 27 18.16 19.77 12.14
C ALA A 27 16.65 19.48 12.04
N TYR A 28 16.24 18.28 12.47
CA TYR A 28 14.83 17.84 12.51
C TYR A 28 14.16 17.60 11.15
N VAL A 29 14.89 17.61 10.05
CA VAL A 29 14.36 17.20 8.75
C VAL A 29 14.33 15.69 8.66
N LEU A 30 13.12 15.11 8.66
CA LEU A 30 12.92 13.67 8.62
C LEU A 30 13.38 13.05 7.29
N ASN A 31 13.12 13.71 6.17
CA ASN A 31 13.56 13.27 4.85
C ASN A 31 14.05 14.46 4.01
N PRO A 32 15.36 14.57 3.78
CA PRO A 32 15.95 15.64 2.96
C PRO A 32 15.39 15.72 1.54
N ARG A 33 14.96 14.59 0.98
CA ARG A 33 14.37 14.54 -0.37
C ARG A 33 13.12 15.40 -0.52
N ASN A 34 12.40 15.68 0.58
CA ASN A 34 11.22 16.55 0.54
C ASN A 34 11.56 18.03 0.28
N LEU A 35 12.81 18.43 0.54
CA LEU A 35 13.29 19.80 0.39
C LEU A 35 14.11 20.02 -0.88
N LEU A 36 14.48 18.93 -1.57
CA LEU A 36 15.25 19.03 -2.80
C LEU A 36 14.36 19.38 -3.98
N SER A 37 14.77 20.38 -4.74
CA SER A 37 14.18 20.64 -6.06
C SER A 37 14.40 19.43 -6.95
N SER A 38 13.32 18.86 -7.49
CA SER A 38 13.39 17.65 -8.31
C SER A 38 12.38 17.69 -9.45
N VAL A 39 12.74 17.08 -10.57
CA VAL A 39 11.81 16.76 -11.65
C VAL A 39 11.52 15.26 -11.57
N ARG A 40 10.24 14.90 -11.51
CA ARG A 40 9.81 13.51 -11.50
C ARG A 40 9.00 13.25 -12.75
N PHE A 41 9.26 12.11 -13.38
CA PHE A 41 8.52 11.63 -14.53
C PHE A 41 7.66 10.44 -14.13
N GLU A 42 6.41 10.47 -14.53
CA GLU A 42 5.48 9.36 -14.37
C GLU A 42 4.92 8.97 -15.72
N LEU A 43 4.70 7.67 -15.91
CA LEU A 43 4.07 7.16 -17.12
C LEU A 43 2.59 7.52 -17.11
N ALA A 44 2.18 8.49 -17.92
CA ALA A 44 0.80 8.94 -17.99
C ALA A 44 -0.11 7.92 -18.71
N SER A 45 0.39 7.34 -19.79
CA SER A 45 -0.36 6.34 -20.56
C SER A 45 0.56 5.46 -21.39
N TYR A 46 0.08 4.28 -21.71
CA TYR A 46 0.72 3.34 -22.62
C TYR A 46 -0.30 2.86 -23.66
N MET A 47 0.10 2.89 -24.94
CA MET A 47 -0.69 2.40 -26.06
C MET A 47 -0.01 1.16 -26.63
N PRO A 48 -0.53 -0.06 -26.39
CA PRO A 48 -0.03 -1.24 -27.07
C PRO A 48 -0.40 -1.21 -28.55
N LYS A 49 0.43 -1.80 -29.41
CA LYS A 49 0.27 -1.77 -30.88
C LYS A 49 -1.12 -2.21 -31.38
N ASN A 50 -1.73 -3.17 -30.71
CA ASN A 50 -3.03 -3.77 -31.06
C ASN A 50 -3.99 -3.82 -29.87
N GLY A 51 -3.94 -2.84 -28.97
CA GLY A 51 -4.74 -2.82 -27.76
C GLY A 51 -5.37 -1.47 -27.45
N THR A 52 -6.13 -1.43 -26.38
CA THR A 52 -6.70 -0.19 -25.86
C THR A 52 -5.67 0.60 -25.04
N PRO A 53 -5.72 1.95 -25.07
CA PRO A 53 -4.87 2.79 -24.24
C PRO A 53 -5.02 2.46 -22.76
N GLN A 54 -3.90 2.32 -22.08
CA GLN A 54 -3.86 2.20 -20.62
C GLN A 54 -3.41 3.53 -20.03
N TYR A 55 -4.22 4.11 -19.18
CA TYR A 55 -3.93 5.38 -18.48
C TYR A 55 -3.51 5.11 -17.05
N PHE A 56 -2.38 5.64 -16.66
CA PHE A 56 -1.80 5.54 -15.30
C PHE A 56 -2.02 6.81 -14.49
N SER A 57 -2.21 7.96 -15.18
CA SER A 57 -2.64 9.19 -14.53
C SER A 57 -4.07 9.03 -13.98
N THR A 58 -4.27 9.32 -12.70
CA THR A 58 -5.48 8.89 -12.01
C THR A 58 -5.87 9.86 -10.89
N THR A 59 -6.96 9.56 -10.20
CA THR A 59 -7.41 10.25 -8.99
C THR A 59 -7.18 9.39 -7.76
N TRP A 60 -7.18 10.00 -6.57
CA TRP A 60 -7.07 9.27 -5.31
C TRP A 60 -8.21 8.27 -5.13
N GLU A 61 -9.43 8.62 -5.59
CA GLU A 61 -10.59 7.73 -5.53
C GLU A 61 -10.39 6.49 -6.41
N LYS A 62 -9.78 6.65 -7.59
CA LYS A 62 -9.47 5.52 -8.46
C LYS A 62 -8.40 4.64 -7.85
N ILE A 63 -7.33 5.24 -7.29
CA ILE A 63 -6.29 4.49 -6.56
C ILE A 63 -6.90 3.69 -5.42
N GLY A 64 -7.79 4.31 -4.63
CA GLY A 64 -8.48 3.63 -3.54
C GLY A 64 -9.31 2.44 -4.03
N ARG A 65 -10.08 2.61 -5.11
CA ARG A 65 -10.84 1.49 -5.72
C ARG A 65 -9.92 0.39 -6.23
N ASP A 66 -8.89 0.74 -7.00
CA ASP A 66 -7.95 -0.23 -7.56
C ASP A 66 -7.24 -1.04 -6.46
N LEU A 67 -6.90 -0.40 -5.33
CA LEU A 67 -6.38 -1.09 -4.15
C LEU A 67 -7.40 -2.04 -3.54
N MET A 68 -8.63 -1.60 -3.35
CA MET A 68 -9.68 -2.45 -2.77
C MET A 68 -10.08 -3.62 -3.69
N ASP A 69 -9.95 -3.46 -5.01
CA ASP A 69 -10.18 -4.51 -6.00
C ASP A 69 -8.98 -5.44 -6.19
N SER A 70 -7.83 -5.11 -5.63
CA SER A 70 -6.61 -5.91 -5.76
C SER A 70 -6.67 -7.20 -4.94
N GLU A 71 -6.28 -8.32 -5.57
CA GLU A 71 -6.14 -9.64 -4.92
C GLU A 71 -5.13 -9.63 -3.76
N SER A 72 -4.10 -8.79 -3.86
CA SER A 72 -3.05 -8.70 -2.86
C SER A 72 -3.29 -7.60 -1.82
N PHE A 73 -4.46 -6.96 -1.83
CA PHE A 73 -4.82 -5.93 -0.86
C PHE A 73 -6.29 -6.06 -0.41
N GLY A 74 -7.22 -5.33 -1.01
CA GLY A 74 -8.60 -5.25 -0.51
C GLY A 74 -9.36 -6.59 -0.56
N ARG A 75 -9.15 -7.40 -1.59
CA ARG A 75 -9.77 -8.73 -1.68
C ARG A 75 -9.29 -9.70 -0.60
N GLN A 76 -8.16 -9.44 0.04
CA GLN A 76 -7.71 -10.21 1.21
C GLN A 76 -8.68 -10.09 2.39
N LEU A 77 -9.47 -9.02 2.47
CA LEU A 77 -10.43 -8.83 3.55
C LEU A 77 -11.70 -9.71 3.42
N ASN A 78 -11.92 -10.30 2.25
CA ASN A 78 -13.11 -11.09 1.96
C ASN A 78 -12.98 -12.55 2.39
N GLY A 79 -14.09 -13.13 2.87
CA GLY A 79 -14.22 -14.59 3.03
C GLY A 79 -13.35 -15.24 4.12
N ASN A 80 -12.90 -14.50 5.12
CA ASN A 80 -11.96 -14.96 6.14
C ASN A 80 -12.63 -15.71 7.32
N SER A 81 -13.52 -16.66 7.03
CA SER A 81 -14.22 -17.45 8.06
C SER A 81 -13.28 -18.24 8.98
N PHE A 82 -12.05 -18.54 8.56
CA PHE A 82 -11.05 -19.19 9.40
C PHE A 82 -10.61 -18.36 10.61
N LEU A 83 -10.93 -17.08 10.65
CA LEU A 83 -10.67 -16.17 11.78
C LEU A 83 -11.83 -16.17 12.80
N ASP A 84 -13.03 -16.60 12.42
CA ASP A 84 -14.26 -16.39 13.19
C ASP A 84 -14.18 -16.93 14.61
N ASP A 85 -13.74 -18.19 14.78
CA ASP A 85 -13.67 -18.80 16.10
C ASP A 85 -12.58 -18.17 16.97
N LYS A 86 -11.44 -17.84 16.38
CA LYS A 86 -10.37 -17.14 17.11
C LYS A 86 -10.79 -15.74 17.54
N VAL A 87 -11.48 -15.00 16.68
CA VAL A 87 -11.99 -13.68 17.04
C VAL A 87 -13.01 -13.77 18.18
N LYS A 88 -13.97 -14.71 18.10
CA LYS A 88 -14.94 -14.95 19.19
C LYS A 88 -14.26 -15.28 20.53
N GLU A 89 -13.22 -16.12 20.51
CA GLU A 89 -12.42 -16.44 21.69
C GLU A 89 -11.77 -15.19 22.31
N ILE A 90 -11.14 -14.35 21.48
CA ILE A 90 -10.40 -13.14 21.91
C ILE A 90 -11.34 -12.12 22.55
N ILE A 91 -12.53 -11.92 21.97
CA ILE A 91 -13.47 -10.90 22.44
C ILE A 91 -14.49 -11.45 23.45
N ALA A 92 -14.36 -12.70 23.89
CA ALA A 92 -15.29 -13.27 24.86
C ALA A 92 -15.40 -12.43 26.13
N GLY A 93 -16.63 -12.08 26.50
CA GLY A 93 -16.92 -11.24 27.67
C GLY A 93 -16.62 -9.75 27.51
N LYS A 94 -16.17 -9.29 26.32
CA LYS A 94 -15.89 -7.87 26.05
C LYS A 94 -17.06 -7.25 25.30
N THR A 95 -17.58 -6.14 25.82
CA THR A 95 -18.70 -5.40 25.21
C THR A 95 -18.26 -4.08 24.60
N ASP A 96 -17.24 -3.47 25.19
CA ASP A 96 -16.70 -2.19 24.75
C ASP A 96 -15.82 -2.34 23.50
N GLU A 97 -15.93 -1.38 22.56
CA GLU A 97 -15.17 -1.38 21.32
C GLU A 97 -13.65 -1.26 21.54
N LEU A 98 -13.24 -0.45 22.52
CA LEU A 98 -11.84 -0.27 22.85
C LEU A 98 -11.22 -1.55 23.45
N GLU A 99 -11.94 -2.23 24.34
CA GLU A 99 -11.52 -3.50 24.90
C GLU A 99 -11.36 -4.58 23.82
N LYS A 100 -12.32 -4.67 22.89
CA LYS A 100 -12.23 -5.60 21.74
C LYS A 100 -11.04 -5.27 20.84
N THR A 101 -10.88 -3.99 20.51
CA THR A 101 -9.76 -3.51 19.67
C THR A 101 -8.41 -3.84 20.31
N THR A 102 -8.26 -3.51 21.58
CA THR A 102 -7.02 -3.77 22.33
C THR A 102 -6.70 -5.26 22.38
N ALA A 103 -7.70 -6.10 22.70
CA ALA A 103 -7.49 -7.54 22.77
C ALA A 103 -7.07 -8.15 21.43
N ILE A 104 -7.68 -7.73 20.33
CA ILE A 104 -7.34 -8.21 18.98
C ILE A 104 -5.94 -7.70 18.59
N PHE A 105 -5.65 -6.44 18.84
CA PHE A 105 -4.33 -5.86 18.55
C PHE A 105 -3.22 -6.58 19.32
N ASP A 106 -3.40 -6.80 20.63
CA ASP A 106 -2.41 -7.49 21.47
C ASP A 106 -2.23 -8.94 21.05
N PHE A 107 -3.31 -9.61 20.66
CA PHE A 107 -3.22 -10.95 20.09
C PHE A 107 -2.36 -10.98 18.83
N VAL A 108 -2.59 -10.08 17.87
CA VAL A 108 -1.80 -10.01 16.64
C VAL A 108 -0.36 -9.65 16.96
N LYS A 109 -0.12 -8.62 17.77
CA LYS A 109 1.21 -8.16 18.17
C LYS A 109 2.05 -9.26 18.83
N THR A 110 1.42 -10.09 19.65
CA THR A 110 2.12 -11.11 20.42
C THR A 110 2.38 -12.40 19.63
N ASN A 111 1.47 -12.75 18.71
CA ASN A 111 1.51 -14.07 18.05
C ASN A 111 2.09 -14.04 16.64
N TYR A 112 2.29 -12.86 16.04
CA TYR A 112 2.76 -12.76 14.66
C TYR A 112 4.08 -11.99 14.57
N LYS A 113 4.99 -12.47 13.74
CA LYS A 113 6.30 -11.87 13.52
C LYS A 113 6.36 -11.21 12.14
N TRP A 114 6.80 -9.97 12.12
CA TRP A 114 7.14 -9.30 10.89
C TRP A 114 8.42 -9.88 10.30
N ASN A 115 8.40 -10.19 9.01
CA ASN A 115 9.53 -10.79 8.27
C ASN A 115 10.55 -9.75 7.76
N ASN A 116 10.50 -8.51 8.26
CA ASN A 116 11.31 -7.37 7.85
C ASN A 116 11.04 -6.84 6.43
N TYR A 117 9.99 -7.31 5.75
CA TYR A 117 9.59 -6.78 4.47
C TYR A 117 8.40 -5.83 4.60
N SER A 118 8.61 -4.56 4.17
CA SER A 118 7.59 -3.51 4.18
C SER A 118 7.03 -3.34 2.79
N GLY A 119 5.89 -3.97 2.51
CA GLY A 119 5.16 -3.83 1.26
C GLY A 119 3.75 -3.30 1.52
N LYS A 120 3.18 -2.60 0.53
CA LYS A 120 1.77 -2.20 0.53
C LYS A 120 0.82 -3.35 0.20
N SER A 121 1.33 -4.42 -0.39
CA SER A 121 0.57 -5.62 -0.80
C SER A 121 1.02 -6.85 -0.04
N THR A 122 0.11 -7.79 0.14
CA THR A 122 0.44 -9.09 0.73
C THR A 122 1.40 -9.87 -0.17
N ASP A 123 2.31 -10.60 0.45
CA ASP A 123 3.22 -11.54 -0.21
C ASP A 123 2.67 -12.96 -0.11
N SER A 124 2.33 -13.38 1.09
CA SER A 124 1.82 -14.72 1.39
C SER A 124 0.29 -14.80 1.46
N GLY A 125 -0.37 -13.68 1.68
CA GLY A 125 -1.79 -13.60 1.97
C GLY A 125 -2.13 -13.93 3.44
N ILE A 126 -3.22 -13.35 3.92
CA ILE A 126 -3.54 -13.37 5.36
C ILE A 126 -3.83 -14.78 5.91
N ARG A 127 -4.34 -15.70 5.09
CA ARG A 127 -4.57 -17.11 5.53
C ARG A 127 -3.26 -17.82 5.83
N LYS A 128 -2.26 -17.67 4.96
CA LYS A 128 -0.95 -18.29 5.16
C LYS A 128 -0.25 -17.66 6.35
N THR A 129 -0.28 -16.32 6.46
CA THR A 129 0.23 -15.57 7.61
C THR A 129 -0.39 -16.04 8.93
N TYR A 130 -1.72 -16.26 8.95
CA TYR A 130 -2.40 -16.77 10.14
C TYR A 130 -1.85 -18.13 10.58
N ASN A 131 -1.59 -19.04 9.66
CA ASN A 131 -1.08 -20.38 9.95
C ASN A 131 0.40 -20.36 10.35
N GLU A 132 1.24 -19.65 9.62
CA GLU A 132 2.70 -19.64 9.78
C GLU A 132 3.19 -18.64 10.86
N LYS A 133 2.31 -17.78 11.37
CA LYS A 133 2.63 -16.76 12.38
C LYS A 133 3.70 -15.75 11.95
N THR A 134 3.89 -15.59 10.66
CA THR A 134 4.84 -14.65 10.06
C THR A 134 4.29 -14.09 8.76
N GLY A 135 4.63 -12.84 8.44
CA GLY A 135 4.22 -12.18 7.21
C GLY A 135 4.88 -10.83 7.04
N ASN A 136 4.66 -10.21 5.89
CA ASN A 136 5.09 -8.84 5.66
C ASN A 136 4.15 -7.82 6.36
N ALA A 137 4.43 -6.54 6.23
CA ALA A 137 3.62 -5.49 6.86
C ALA A 137 2.15 -5.54 6.40
N ALA A 138 1.88 -5.74 5.11
CA ALA A 138 0.53 -5.82 4.58
C ALA A 138 -0.20 -7.09 5.04
N ASP A 139 0.48 -8.25 5.02
CA ASP A 139 -0.09 -9.53 5.49
C ASP A 139 -0.65 -9.41 6.91
N ILE A 140 0.17 -8.86 7.82
CA ILE A 140 -0.19 -8.76 9.25
C ILE A 140 -1.26 -7.69 9.47
N ASN A 141 -1.12 -6.51 8.85
CA ASN A 141 -2.07 -5.42 9.07
C ASN A 141 -3.44 -5.68 8.41
N LEU A 142 -3.49 -6.28 7.21
CA LEU A 142 -4.77 -6.67 6.59
C LEU A 142 -5.46 -7.80 7.38
N MET A 143 -4.70 -8.72 7.95
CA MET A 143 -5.26 -9.72 8.86
C MET A 143 -5.84 -9.07 10.12
N LEU A 144 -5.15 -8.08 10.70
CA LEU A 144 -5.67 -7.31 11.84
C LEU A 144 -6.97 -6.60 11.48
N VAL A 145 -7.04 -5.90 10.33
CA VAL A 145 -8.27 -5.27 9.84
C VAL A 145 -9.39 -6.29 9.72
N SER A 146 -9.14 -7.45 9.08
CA SER A 146 -10.14 -8.50 8.94
C SER A 146 -10.64 -9.05 10.29
N MET A 147 -9.76 -9.19 11.29
CA MET A 147 -10.17 -9.61 12.63
C MET A 147 -11.03 -8.56 13.35
N LEU A 148 -10.70 -7.27 13.19
CA LEU A 148 -11.49 -6.17 13.75
C LEU A 148 -12.89 -6.11 13.13
N GLU A 149 -13.01 -6.22 11.81
CA GLU A 149 -14.30 -6.27 11.11
C GLU A 149 -15.16 -7.46 11.57
N LYS A 150 -14.54 -8.64 11.76
CA LYS A 150 -15.24 -9.82 12.28
C LYS A 150 -15.70 -9.68 13.73
N ALA A 151 -15.05 -8.83 14.50
CA ALA A 151 -15.50 -8.45 15.84
C ALA A 151 -16.65 -7.43 15.84
N GLY A 152 -17.12 -7.01 14.64
CA GLY A 152 -18.17 -6.00 14.46
C GLY A 152 -17.69 -4.56 14.57
N LEU A 153 -16.38 -4.35 14.52
CA LEU A 153 -15.77 -3.01 14.59
C LEU A 153 -15.61 -2.42 13.18
N LYS A 154 -15.70 -1.11 13.07
CA LYS A 154 -15.42 -0.39 11.82
C LYS A 154 -13.90 -0.24 11.67
N ALA A 155 -13.31 -1.00 10.77
CA ALA A 155 -11.89 -0.93 10.46
C ALA A 155 -11.69 -0.76 8.95
N ASN A 156 -10.72 0.06 8.54
CA ASN A 156 -10.37 0.23 7.15
C ASN A 156 -8.85 0.15 6.99
N PRO A 157 -8.35 -0.50 5.93
CA PRO A 157 -6.94 -0.48 5.64
C PRO A 157 -6.50 0.90 5.15
N VAL A 158 -5.32 1.32 5.57
CA VAL A 158 -4.71 2.58 5.13
C VAL A 158 -3.31 2.30 4.59
N VAL A 159 -3.01 2.85 3.41
CA VAL A 159 -1.65 2.90 2.87
C VAL A 159 -1.08 4.29 3.15
N LEU A 160 0.11 4.32 3.70
CA LEU A 160 0.81 5.56 4.01
C LEU A 160 2.24 5.54 3.47
N SER A 161 2.78 6.71 3.22
CA SER A 161 4.20 6.85 2.89
C SER A 161 5.03 6.84 4.17
N THR A 162 6.09 6.05 4.17
CA THR A 162 7.07 6.06 5.28
C THR A 162 8.00 7.26 5.17
N VAL A 163 8.68 7.60 6.27
CA VAL A 163 9.68 8.68 6.31
C VAL A 163 10.73 8.51 5.21
N GLN A 164 11.16 7.29 4.94
CA GLN A 164 12.17 6.99 3.91
C GLN A 164 11.69 7.26 2.49
N ASN A 165 10.40 7.07 2.21
CA ASN A 165 9.81 7.37 0.91
C ASN A 165 9.54 8.86 0.71
N GLY A 166 9.41 9.61 1.80
CA GLY A 166 9.11 11.03 1.77
C GLY A 166 7.62 11.33 1.72
N MET A 167 7.28 12.59 1.48
CA MET A 167 5.90 13.04 1.42
C MET A 167 5.21 12.56 0.15
N LEU A 168 3.95 12.14 0.28
CA LEU A 168 3.10 11.88 -0.87
C LEU A 168 2.79 13.18 -1.61
N ASN A 169 2.87 13.12 -2.93
CA ASN A 169 2.38 14.22 -3.76
C ASN A 169 0.86 14.08 -3.91
N TYR A 170 0.12 14.80 -3.08
CA TYR A 170 -1.34 14.75 -3.09
C TYR A 170 -1.98 15.45 -4.30
N VAL A 171 -1.24 16.28 -5.02
CA VAL A 171 -1.71 16.95 -6.24
C VAL A 171 -1.68 16.02 -7.45
N PHE A 172 -0.68 15.14 -7.49
CA PHE A 172 -0.51 14.14 -8.56
C PHE A 172 -0.57 12.75 -7.96
N PRO A 173 -1.78 12.14 -7.89
CA PRO A 173 -1.95 10.81 -7.33
C PRO A 173 -1.18 9.75 -8.10
N SER A 174 -0.34 9.00 -7.42
CA SER A 174 0.44 7.90 -7.97
C SER A 174 0.58 6.76 -6.96
N MET A 175 0.69 5.54 -7.47
CA MET A 175 1.00 4.34 -6.69
C MET A 175 2.49 3.95 -6.75
N ALA A 176 3.29 4.74 -7.47
CA ALA A 176 4.72 4.50 -7.63
C ALA A 176 5.53 4.79 -6.36
#